data_9ae3a2ba1eb5449fb9eeed22e6a55339
#
_entry.id   9ae3a2ba1eb5449fb9eeed22e6a55339
#
_cell.length_a   1.000
_cell.length_b   1.000
_cell.length_c   1.000
_cell.angle_alpha   90.00
_cell.angle_beta   90.00
_cell.angle_gamma   90.00
#
_symmetry.space_group_name_H-M   'P 1'
#
loop_
_entity.id
_entity.type
_entity.pdbx_description
1 polymer ?
#
loop_
_entity_poly.entity_id
_entity_poly.type
_entity_poly.pdbx_seq_one_letter_code
_entity_poly.pdbx_strand_id
1 'polypeptide(L)'
;MPPQKRNRDRRAEVHARHPEHRPKSHHHTDHRKMHEEVWTRERASAVLESPDRHRSEDARNLWSRVGLQPGMTVVDMGAGSGFYTFPASERVGPTGRVYAVDVSQELIDLIRERAAERHRSNIEALVSRPDYVPLPGDLADRVLLANVLHGVPPATVAEAVRILRPGGRLVDVDWKKESTPGGPPVEHRLAATEARRVLEGYGLETNAEWDLGPYHYALMLEKKRRA
;
A
#
# COMPACT_ATOMS: atom_id res chain seq x y z
N MET A 1 3.90 68.20 -53.93
CA MET A 1 3.54 67.69 -55.24
C MET A 1 3.49 66.18 -55.24
N PRO A 2 2.55 65.64 -55.90
CA PRO A 2 1.91 64.36 -55.57
C PRO A 2 2.36 63.23 -56.51
N PRO A 3 1.52 62.25 -56.73
CA PRO A 3 1.35 60.93 -56.09
C PRO A 3 1.54 59.82 -57.13
N GLN A 4 1.31 58.61 -56.79
CA GLN A 4 0.64 57.57 -57.61
C GLN A 4 0.80 56.20 -56.99
N LYS A 5 -0.25 55.62 -56.62
CA LYS A 5 -1.20 54.68 -57.28
C LYS A 5 -0.71 53.25 -57.46
N ARG A 6 -1.45 52.41 -56.76
CA ARG A 6 -2.06 51.14 -57.20
C ARG A 6 -1.15 50.08 -57.86
N ASN A 7 -1.12 48.92 -57.26
CA ASN A 7 -1.90 47.84 -57.89
C ASN A 7 -2.23 46.72 -56.93
N ARG A 8 -3.46 46.28 -57.04
CA ARG A 8 -3.97 45.02 -56.52
C ARG A 8 -3.37 43.89 -57.35
N ASP A 9 -3.04 42.80 -56.74
CA ASP A 9 -3.55 41.53 -57.31
C ASP A 9 -3.61 40.45 -56.28
N ARG A 10 -4.76 39.85 -56.32
CA ARG A 10 -5.22 38.66 -55.58
C ARG A 10 -4.40 37.46 -56.01
N ARG A 11 -4.02 36.60 -55.05
CA ARG A 11 -4.11 35.16 -55.27
C ARG A 11 -4.57 34.46 -54.01
N ALA A 12 -5.58 33.67 -54.26
CA ALA A 12 -6.35 32.86 -53.35
C ALA A 12 -5.51 31.71 -52.74
N GLU A 13 -5.81 31.49 -51.48
CA GLU A 13 -6.24 30.21 -50.91
C GLU A 13 -5.54 28.93 -51.34
N VAL A 14 -4.92 28.26 -50.36
CA VAL A 14 -5.25 26.85 -50.14
C VAL A 14 -5.18 26.60 -48.62
N HIS A 15 -6.34 26.47 -47.98
CA HIS A 15 -6.50 25.94 -46.64
C HIS A 15 -6.27 24.43 -46.69
N ALA A 16 -5.13 23.98 -46.22
CA ALA A 16 -4.95 22.60 -45.82
C ALA A 16 -5.30 22.47 -44.34
N ARG A 17 -6.50 21.96 -44.05
CA ARG A 17 -6.93 21.58 -42.71
C ARG A 17 -6.19 20.31 -42.33
N HIS A 18 -5.26 20.41 -41.38
CA HIS A 18 -4.79 19.25 -40.60
C HIS A 18 -5.82 18.93 -39.53
N PRO A 19 -6.22 17.67 -39.40
CA PRO A 19 -7.06 17.26 -38.24
C PRO A 19 -6.19 17.28 -37.00
N GLU A 20 -6.57 18.18 -36.05
CA GLU A 20 -6.03 18.18 -34.71
C GLU A 20 -6.33 16.83 -34.05
N HIS A 21 -5.31 16.03 -33.85
CA HIS A 21 -5.34 14.91 -32.91
C HIS A 21 -5.38 15.50 -31.50
N ARG A 22 -6.60 15.68 -30.96
CA ARG A 22 -6.81 15.81 -29.51
C ARG A 22 -6.35 14.50 -28.87
N PRO A 23 -5.40 14.51 -27.94
CA PRO A 23 -5.13 13.34 -27.12
C PRO A 23 -6.40 13.09 -26.31
N LYS A 24 -6.92 11.86 -26.39
CA LYS A 24 -8.01 11.39 -25.54
C LYS A 24 -7.54 11.55 -24.10
N SER A 25 -8.25 12.38 -23.34
CA SER A 25 -8.09 12.48 -21.90
C SER A 25 -8.26 11.08 -21.32
N HIS A 26 -7.16 10.47 -20.90
CA HIS A 26 -7.22 9.34 -20.02
C HIS A 26 -7.92 9.83 -18.75
N HIS A 27 -9.10 9.34 -18.50
CA HIS A 27 -9.75 9.45 -17.21
C HIS A 27 -8.79 8.84 -16.19
N HIS A 28 -8.00 9.67 -15.53
CA HIS A 28 -7.42 9.34 -14.24
C HIS A 28 -8.61 9.17 -13.30
N THR A 29 -9.07 7.93 -13.19
CA THR A 29 -9.95 7.54 -12.10
C THR A 29 -9.21 7.91 -10.82
N ASP A 30 -9.81 8.82 -10.06
CA ASP A 30 -9.22 9.37 -8.84
C ASP A 30 -9.16 8.24 -7.79
N HIS A 31 -8.06 7.48 -7.80
CA HIS A 31 -7.81 6.36 -6.89
C HIS A 31 -7.90 6.77 -5.41
N ARG A 32 -7.74 8.07 -5.12
CA ARG A 32 -7.90 8.65 -3.79
C ARG A 32 -9.29 8.46 -3.21
N LYS A 33 -10.34 8.68 -4.02
CA LYS A 33 -11.73 8.53 -3.57
C LYS A 33 -12.12 7.09 -3.28
N MET A 34 -11.54 6.12 -4.00
CA MET A 34 -11.87 4.71 -3.80
C MET A 34 -11.38 4.15 -2.46
N HIS A 35 -10.29 4.68 -1.89
CA HIS A 35 -9.78 4.23 -0.58
C HIS A 35 -10.45 4.96 0.60
N GLU A 36 -10.82 6.24 0.46
CA GLU A 36 -11.46 7.01 1.54
C GLU A 36 -12.94 6.66 1.75
N GLU A 37 -13.68 6.32 0.69
CA GLU A 37 -15.13 6.00 0.78
C GLU A 37 -15.43 4.52 1.09
N VAL A 38 -14.44 3.64 1.07
CA VAL A 38 -14.66 2.18 1.01
C VAL A 38 -14.65 1.51 2.38
N TRP A 39 -13.93 2.02 3.36
CA TRP A 39 -13.70 1.34 4.63
C TRP A 39 -14.33 2.06 5.82
N THR A 40 -15.66 1.86 6.01
CA THR A 40 -16.32 2.14 7.27
C THR A 40 -16.03 1.02 8.29
N ARG A 41 -16.23 1.30 9.57
CA ARG A 41 -16.09 0.34 10.67
C ARG A 41 -16.90 -0.94 10.44
N GLU A 42 -18.17 -0.81 10.01
CA GLU A 42 -19.07 -1.94 9.75
C GLU A 42 -18.56 -2.80 8.61
N ARG A 43 -18.14 -2.16 7.51
CA ARG A 43 -17.61 -2.88 6.34
C ARG A 43 -16.28 -3.56 6.66
N ALA A 44 -15.39 -2.89 7.38
CA ALA A 44 -14.13 -3.46 7.83
C ALA A 44 -14.36 -4.69 8.70
N SER A 45 -15.28 -4.62 9.66
CA SER A 45 -15.64 -5.77 10.49
C SER A 45 -16.24 -6.92 9.67
N ALA A 46 -17.10 -6.62 8.72
CA ALA A 46 -17.75 -7.65 7.89
C ALA A 46 -16.80 -8.35 6.92
N VAL A 47 -15.88 -7.60 6.29
CA VAL A 47 -15.00 -8.10 5.23
C VAL A 47 -13.64 -8.53 5.78
N LEU A 48 -12.97 -7.64 6.53
CA LEU A 48 -11.61 -7.86 7.00
C LEU A 48 -11.49 -8.87 8.14
N GLU A 49 -12.62 -9.26 8.75
CA GLU A 49 -12.69 -10.26 9.83
C GLU A 49 -13.55 -11.46 9.47
N SER A 50 -13.88 -11.59 8.19
CA SER A 50 -14.70 -12.72 7.75
C SER A 50 -14.03 -14.06 8.05
N PRO A 51 -14.79 -15.13 8.35
CA PRO A 51 -14.22 -16.47 8.50
C PRO A 51 -13.47 -16.94 7.26
N ASP A 52 -13.84 -16.43 6.06
CA ASP A 52 -13.15 -16.75 4.82
C ASP A 52 -11.74 -16.16 4.79
N ARG A 53 -11.56 -14.94 5.29
CA ARG A 53 -10.23 -14.35 5.43
C ARG A 53 -9.35 -15.17 6.37
N HIS A 54 -9.87 -15.56 7.52
CA HIS A 54 -9.13 -16.39 8.47
C HIS A 54 -8.76 -17.77 7.90
N ARG A 55 -9.51 -18.29 6.94
CA ARG A 55 -9.18 -19.53 6.22
C ARG A 55 -8.17 -19.33 5.09
N SER A 56 -8.19 -18.17 4.46
CA SER A 56 -7.32 -17.85 3.32
C SER A 56 -6.02 -17.14 3.68
N GLU A 57 -6.00 -16.44 4.81
CA GLU A 57 -4.83 -15.71 5.31
C GLU A 57 -4.54 -16.13 6.75
N ASP A 58 -3.36 -16.70 7.02
CA ASP A 58 -2.93 -17.05 8.38
C ASP A 58 -1.88 -16.06 8.87
N ALA A 59 -2.36 -15.03 9.60
CA ALA A 59 -1.51 -13.99 10.15
C ALA A 59 -0.46 -14.52 11.15
N ARG A 60 -0.79 -15.56 11.95
CA ARG A 60 0.15 -16.15 12.91
C ARG A 60 1.27 -16.89 12.18
N ASN A 61 0.93 -17.64 11.16
CA ASN A 61 1.90 -18.32 10.31
C ASN A 61 2.78 -17.32 9.56
N LEU A 62 2.20 -16.25 9.01
CA LEU A 62 2.98 -15.18 8.37
C LEU A 62 4.09 -14.67 9.31
N TRP A 63 3.72 -14.23 10.54
CA TRP A 63 4.67 -13.66 11.49
C TRP A 63 5.72 -14.67 11.96
N SER A 64 5.36 -15.97 12.03
CA SER A 64 6.32 -17.03 12.30
C SER A 64 7.32 -17.16 11.14
N ARG A 65 6.81 -17.20 9.90
CA ARG A 65 7.62 -17.44 8.70
C ARG A 65 8.58 -16.28 8.41
N VAL A 66 8.17 -15.03 8.67
CA VAL A 66 9.05 -13.86 8.49
C VAL A 66 10.01 -13.65 9.67
N GLY A 67 10.04 -14.59 10.62
CA GLY A 67 10.99 -14.58 11.74
C GLY A 67 10.76 -13.44 12.71
N LEU A 68 9.50 -13.09 12.99
CA LEU A 68 9.20 -12.10 14.01
C LEU A 68 9.53 -12.66 15.40
N GLN A 69 10.31 -11.91 16.19
CA GLN A 69 10.82 -12.31 17.50
C GLN A 69 10.32 -11.39 18.61
N PRO A 70 10.29 -11.85 19.87
CA PRO A 70 10.06 -11.00 21.02
C PRO A 70 11.00 -9.78 21.04
N GLY A 71 10.47 -8.63 21.44
CA GLY A 71 11.21 -7.38 21.53
C GLY A 71 11.34 -6.58 20.22
N MET A 72 10.94 -7.14 19.08
CA MET A 72 10.99 -6.45 17.78
C MET A 72 9.94 -5.34 17.67
N THR A 73 10.25 -4.36 16.82
CA THR A 73 9.34 -3.30 16.41
C THR A 73 8.75 -3.61 15.04
N VAL A 74 7.43 -3.58 14.93
CA VAL A 74 6.65 -3.80 13.71
C VAL A 74 5.86 -2.55 13.35
N VAL A 75 5.78 -2.24 12.06
CA VAL A 75 4.81 -1.27 11.52
C VAL A 75 3.89 -1.99 10.55
N ASP A 76 2.59 -1.99 10.84
CA ASP A 76 1.52 -2.55 10.01
C ASP A 76 0.87 -1.37 9.26
N MET A 77 1.22 -1.19 7.98
CA MET A 77 0.76 -0.06 7.16
C MET A 77 -0.48 -0.45 6.36
N GLY A 78 -1.56 0.31 6.55
CA GLY A 78 -2.89 -0.06 6.09
C GLY A 78 -3.47 -1.14 7.00
N ALA A 79 -3.35 -0.94 8.32
CA ALA A 79 -3.67 -1.94 9.34
C ALA A 79 -5.15 -2.40 9.33
N GLY A 80 -6.05 -1.60 8.74
CA GLY A 80 -7.46 -1.92 8.64
C GLY A 80 -8.10 -2.19 10.00
N SER A 81 -8.66 -3.38 10.18
CA SER A 81 -9.26 -3.82 11.45
C SER A 81 -8.26 -4.37 12.47
N GLY A 82 -6.97 -4.45 12.12
CA GLY A 82 -5.91 -5.01 12.97
C GLY A 82 -5.70 -6.51 12.80
N PHE A 83 -6.13 -7.11 11.69
CA PHE A 83 -6.02 -8.54 11.42
C PHE A 83 -4.58 -9.07 11.60
N TYR A 84 -3.59 -8.34 11.12
CA TYR A 84 -2.16 -8.66 11.30
C TYR A 84 -1.55 -8.02 12.54
N THR A 85 -2.07 -6.86 12.97
CA THR A 85 -1.60 -6.08 14.14
C THR A 85 -1.64 -6.89 15.42
N PHE A 86 -2.79 -7.54 15.73
CA PHE A 86 -2.96 -8.25 17.00
C PHE A 86 -2.07 -9.49 17.11
N PRO A 87 -1.98 -10.38 16.09
CA PRO A 87 -1.03 -11.48 16.12
C PRO A 87 0.45 -11.03 16.20
N ALA A 88 0.80 -9.89 15.56
CA ALA A 88 2.13 -9.29 15.71
C ALA A 88 2.40 -8.88 17.16
N SER A 89 1.46 -8.20 17.79
CA SER A 89 1.54 -7.77 19.19
C SER A 89 1.75 -8.95 20.16
N GLU A 90 1.05 -10.05 19.92
CA GLU A 90 1.24 -11.28 20.70
C GLU A 90 2.67 -11.83 20.52
N ARG A 91 3.16 -11.83 19.29
CA ARG A 91 4.46 -12.41 18.94
C ARG A 91 5.64 -11.62 19.47
N VAL A 92 5.59 -10.27 19.37
CA VAL A 92 6.69 -9.42 19.84
C VAL A 92 6.68 -9.29 21.38
N GLY A 93 5.55 -9.57 22.02
CA GLY A 93 5.43 -9.57 23.48
C GLY A 93 5.56 -8.17 24.11
N PRO A 94 5.61 -8.08 25.45
CA PRO A 94 5.52 -6.81 26.17
C PRO A 94 6.75 -5.90 25.97
N THR A 95 7.88 -6.44 25.55
CA THR A 95 9.11 -5.68 25.26
C THR A 95 9.21 -5.20 23.83
N GLY A 96 8.36 -5.72 22.92
CA GLY A 96 8.26 -5.28 21.54
C GLY A 96 7.22 -4.17 21.36
N ARG A 97 7.13 -3.65 20.15
CA ARG A 97 6.17 -2.58 19.79
C ARG A 97 5.53 -2.88 18.44
N VAL A 98 4.24 -2.61 18.31
CA VAL A 98 3.51 -2.65 17.04
C VAL A 98 2.85 -1.30 16.81
N TYR A 99 3.21 -0.67 15.70
CA TYR A 99 2.55 0.52 15.21
C TYR A 99 1.54 0.12 14.13
N ALA A 100 0.25 0.29 14.42
CA ALA A 100 -0.82 0.10 13.46
C ALA A 100 -1.11 1.43 12.79
N VAL A 101 -0.90 1.51 11.48
CA VAL A 101 -0.99 2.77 10.74
C VAL A 101 -2.07 2.64 9.66
N ASP A 102 -3.02 3.57 9.63
CA ASP A 102 -4.05 3.63 8.60
C ASP A 102 -4.42 5.08 8.28
N VAL A 103 -4.99 5.34 7.11
CA VAL A 103 -5.50 6.67 6.74
C VAL A 103 -6.90 6.93 7.33
N SER A 104 -7.62 5.89 7.71
CA SER A 104 -8.96 5.97 8.28
C SER A 104 -8.91 6.15 9.80
N GLN A 105 -9.41 7.31 10.27
CA GLN A 105 -9.56 7.57 11.70
C GLN A 105 -10.46 6.53 12.37
N GLU A 106 -11.56 6.11 11.71
CA GLU A 106 -12.49 5.11 12.25
C GLU A 106 -11.82 3.75 12.51
N LEU A 107 -10.94 3.31 11.60
CA LEU A 107 -10.23 2.04 11.76
C LEU A 107 -9.15 2.14 12.85
N ILE A 108 -8.50 3.27 12.96
CA ILE A 108 -7.54 3.53 14.04
C ILE A 108 -8.24 3.52 15.39
N ASP A 109 -9.40 4.14 15.51
CA ASP A 109 -10.18 4.14 16.76
C ASP A 109 -10.68 2.72 17.08
N LEU A 110 -11.09 1.94 16.09
CA LEU A 110 -11.44 0.52 16.27
C LEU A 110 -10.25 -0.31 16.81
N ILE A 111 -9.04 -0.09 16.28
CA ILE A 111 -7.84 -0.79 16.78
C ILE A 111 -7.54 -0.37 18.22
N ARG A 112 -7.65 0.92 18.56
CA ARG A 112 -7.43 1.43 19.93
C ARG A 112 -8.39 0.80 20.94
N GLU A 113 -9.69 0.77 20.63
CA GLU A 113 -10.71 0.13 21.46
C GLU A 113 -10.38 -1.34 21.68
N ARG A 114 -10.10 -2.09 20.62
CA ARG A 114 -9.76 -3.52 20.72
C ARG A 114 -8.44 -3.77 21.44
N ALA A 115 -7.46 -2.90 21.30
CA ALA A 115 -6.21 -3.00 22.03
C ALA A 115 -6.43 -2.81 23.54
N ALA A 116 -7.27 -1.85 23.92
CA ALA A 116 -7.66 -1.66 25.33
C ALA A 116 -8.43 -2.87 25.88
N GLU A 117 -9.45 -3.37 25.17
CA GLU A 117 -10.24 -4.54 25.55
C GLU A 117 -9.37 -5.81 25.74
N ARG A 118 -8.36 -5.98 24.88
CA ARG A 118 -7.45 -7.14 24.90
C ARG A 118 -6.21 -6.90 25.77
N HIS A 119 -6.13 -5.78 26.48
CA HIS A 119 -4.97 -5.38 27.31
C HIS A 119 -3.63 -5.40 26.54
N ARG A 120 -3.64 -4.91 25.27
CA ARG A 120 -2.46 -4.86 24.40
C ARG A 120 -1.79 -3.50 24.47
N SER A 121 -1.03 -3.25 25.54
CA SER A 121 -0.33 -1.98 25.77
C SER A 121 0.87 -1.75 24.85
N ASN A 122 1.28 -2.77 24.10
CA ASN A 122 2.37 -2.70 23.12
C ASN A 122 1.92 -2.37 21.70
N ILE A 123 0.62 -2.05 21.50
CA ILE A 123 0.09 -1.53 20.24
C ILE A 123 -0.07 -0.02 20.35
N GLU A 124 0.40 0.70 19.34
CA GLU A 124 0.16 2.13 19.14
C GLU A 124 -0.50 2.33 17.79
N ALA A 125 -1.72 2.87 17.76
CA ALA A 125 -2.50 3.05 16.54
C ALA A 125 -2.50 4.53 16.13
N LEU A 126 -2.05 4.81 14.89
CA LEU A 126 -1.74 6.13 14.37
C LEU A 126 -2.44 6.39 13.04
N VAL A 127 -3.07 7.55 12.94
CA VAL A 127 -3.58 8.03 11.64
C VAL A 127 -2.43 8.58 10.82
N SER A 128 -2.37 8.19 9.55
CA SER A 128 -1.37 8.67 8.58
C SER A 128 -2.02 9.39 7.41
N ARG A 129 -1.17 9.99 6.58
CA ARG A 129 -1.53 10.35 5.20
C ARG A 129 -0.82 9.37 4.25
N PRO A 130 -1.29 9.26 3.00
CA PRO A 130 -0.63 8.40 2.02
C PRO A 130 0.86 8.73 1.78
N ASP A 131 1.25 9.99 2.00
CA ASP A 131 2.59 10.55 1.78
C ASP A 131 3.38 10.80 3.07
N TYR A 132 2.79 10.48 4.25
CA TYR A 132 3.45 10.75 5.52
C TYR A 132 2.93 9.88 6.65
N VAL A 133 3.84 9.19 7.32
CA VAL A 133 3.59 8.44 8.56
C VAL A 133 4.32 9.12 9.72
N PRO A 134 3.64 9.44 10.84
CA PRO A 134 4.24 10.18 11.97
C PRO A 134 5.17 9.31 12.82
N LEU A 135 6.10 8.62 12.18
CA LEU A 135 7.12 7.77 12.79
C LEU A 135 8.53 8.17 12.30
N PRO A 136 9.57 8.02 13.12
CA PRO A 136 10.93 8.26 12.69
C PRO A 136 11.37 7.26 11.61
N GLY A 137 12.37 7.63 10.83
CA GLY A 137 13.05 6.72 9.92
C GLY A 137 13.87 5.68 10.68
N ASP A 138 14.18 4.58 10.01
CA ASP A 138 15.06 3.50 10.52
C ASP A 138 14.60 2.90 11.87
N LEU A 139 13.29 2.90 12.13
CA LEU A 139 12.66 2.44 13.38
C LEU A 139 12.37 0.94 13.39
N ALA A 140 11.76 0.43 12.31
CA ALA A 140 11.09 -0.86 12.32
C ALA A 140 12.00 -2.03 11.94
N ASP A 141 11.91 -3.13 12.69
CA ASP A 141 12.48 -4.42 12.29
C ASP A 141 11.72 -5.05 11.13
N ARG A 142 10.39 -4.86 11.14
CA ARG A 142 9.45 -5.36 10.11
C ARG A 142 8.46 -4.26 9.74
N VAL A 143 8.24 -4.10 8.45
CA VAL A 143 7.13 -3.31 7.91
C VAL A 143 6.25 -4.25 7.09
N LEU A 144 4.95 -4.25 7.34
CA LEU A 144 3.97 -5.03 6.60
C LEU A 144 3.15 -4.10 5.70
N LEU A 145 2.96 -4.52 4.45
CA LEU A 145 1.95 -4.05 3.52
C LEU A 145 1.05 -5.24 3.20
N ALA A 146 -0.16 -5.31 3.73
CA ALA A 146 -1.04 -6.45 3.52
C ALA A 146 -2.33 -6.01 2.79
N ASN A 147 -2.48 -6.44 1.54
CA ASN A 147 -3.56 -6.03 0.65
C ASN A 147 -3.61 -4.51 0.43
N VAL A 148 -2.43 -3.89 0.33
CA VAL A 148 -2.23 -2.43 0.29
C VAL A 148 -1.48 -2.01 -0.96
N LEU A 149 -0.41 -2.73 -1.34
CA LEU A 149 0.53 -2.29 -2.36
C LEU A 149 -0.12 -2.01 -3.71
N HIS A 150 -1.10 -2.81 -4.11
CA HIS A 150 -1.83 -2.67 -5.38
C HIS A 150 -2.64 -1.36 -5.51
N GLY A 151 -2.93 -0.69 -4.39
CA GLY A 151 -3.85 0.47 -4.36
C GLY A 151 -3.25 1.75 -3.81
N VAL A 152 -1.97 1.78 -3.42
CA VAL A 152 -1.37 2.97 -2.79
C VAL A 152 -0.45 3.75 -3.73
N PRO A 153 -0.30 5.06 -3.52
CA PRO A 153 0.65 5.87 -4.28
C PRO A 153 2.10 5.50 -3.93
N PRO A 154 3.06 5.79 -4.83
CA PRO A 154 4.50 5.57 -4.61
C PRO A 154 5.04 6.16 -3.30
N ALA A 155 4.48 7.27 -2.83
CA ALA A 155 4.85 7.93 -1.59
C ALA A 155 4.65 7.03 -0.36
N THR A 156 3.59 6.19 -0.34
CA THR A 156 3.35 5.24 0.75
C THR A 156 4.45 4.19 0.84
N VAL A 157 4.92 3.69 -0.31
CA VAL A 157 6.03 2.73 -0.37
C VAL A 157 7.33 3.38 0.09
N ALA A 158 7.58 4.63 -0.31
CA ALA A 158 8.74 5.40 0.15
C ALA A 158 8.74 5.57 1.68
N GLU A 159 7.58 5.84 2.30
CA GLU A 159 7.44 5.93 3.75
C GLU A 159 7.69 4.58 4.43
N ALA A 160 7.16 3.47 3.88
CA ALA A 160 7.43 2.12 4.38
C ALA A 160 8.94 1.83 4.42
N VAL A 161 9.66 2.17 3.34
CA VAL A 161 11.11 1.99 3.24
C VAL A 161 11.87 2.97 4.14
N ARG A 162 11.39 4.20 4.31
CA ARG A 162 11.99 5.19 5.22
C ARG A 162 11.96 4.69 6.67
N ILE A 163 10.83 4.15 7.10
CA ILE A 163 10.62 3.67 8.48
C ILE A 163 11.38 2.37 8.75
N LEU A 164 11.58 1.54 7.74
CA LEU A 164 12.32 0.30 7.87
C LEU A 164 13.79 0.57 8.18
N ARG A 165 14.34 -0.04 9.24
CA ARG A 165 15.76 0.10 9.58
C ARG A 165 16.68 -0.63 8.59
N PRO A 166 17.95 -0.24 8.46
CA PRO A 166 18.94 -1.04 7.73
C PRO A 166 19.01 -2.49 8.25
N GLY A 167 18.92 -3.47 7.37
CA GLY A 167 18.79 -4.90 7.73
C GLY A 167 17.40 -5.31 8.23
N GLY A 168 16.44 -4.38 8.27
CA GLY A 168 15.03 -4.68 8.50
C GLY A 168 14.37 -5.28 7.25
N ARG A 169 13.20 -5.89 7.41
CA ARG A 169 12.50 -6.55 6.31
C ARG A 169 11.10 -5.99 6.10
N LEU A 170 10.83 -5.65 4.84
CA LEU A 170 9.48 -5.36 4.37
C LEU A 170 8.83 -6.67 3.95
N VAL A 171 7.59 -6.84 4.37
CA VAL A 171 6.75 -7.98 3.99
C VAL A 171 5.56 -7.41 3.21
N ASP A 172 5.36 -7.89 1.99
CA ASP A 172 4.20 -7.58 1.18
C ASP A 172 3.34 -8.84 1.06
N VAL A 173 2.06 -8.72 1.36
CA VAL A 173 1.05 -9.76 1.17
C VAL A 173 -0.02 -9.17 0.28
N ASP A 174 -0.26 -9.77 -0.88
CA ASP A 174 -1.30 -9.26 -1.75
C ASP A 174 -1.98 -10.38 -2.56
N TRP A 175 -3.12 -10.04 -3.16
CA TRP A 175 -3.92 -10.96 -3.97
C TRP A 175 -3.16 -11.41 -5.20
N LYS A 176 -3.19 -12.71 -5.48
CA LYS A 176 -2.72 -13.25 -6.76
C LYS A 176 -3.50 -12.61 -7.91
N LYS A 177 -2.81 -12.28 -9.01
CA LYS A 177 -3.43 -11.69 -10.21
C LYS A 177 -4.15 -12.75 -11.05
N GLU A 178 -5.13 -13.38 -10.42
CA GLU A 178 -5.96 -14.44 -11.01
C GLU A 178 -7.40 -14.35 -10.47
N SER A 179 -8.34 -15.06 -11.08
CA SER A 179 -9.72 -15.11 -10.60
C SER A 179 -9.82 -15.80 -9.25
N THR A 180 -10.43 -15.13 -8.27
CA THR A 180 -10.65 -15.63 -6.90
C THR A 180 -12.07 -15.32 -6.46
N PRO A 181 -12.61 -16.02 -5.44
CA PRO A 181 -13.97 -15.78 -4.95
C PRO A 181 -14.22 -14.39 -4.36
N GLY A 182 -13.16 -13.66 -4.02
CA GLY A 182 -13.23 -12.32 -3.43
C GLY A 182 -12.01 -11.48 -3.78
N GLY A 183 -11.89 -10.31 -3.12
CA GLY A 183 -10.78 -9.37 -3.33
C GLY A 183 -11.08 -8.30 -4.38
N PRO A 184 -10.09 -7.44 -4.68
CA PRO A 184 -10.22 -6.41 -5.70
C PRO A 184 -10.32 -7.02 -7.11
N PRO A 185 -10.84 -6.29 -8.10
CA PRO A 185 -10.82 -6.72 -9.50
C PRO A 185 -9.42 -7.14 -9.96
N VAL A 186 -9.32 -8.18 -10.79
CA VAL A 186 -8.04 -8.77 -11.22
C VAL A 186 -7.12 -7.76 -11.91
N GLU A 187 -7.72 -6.83 -12.67
CA GLU A 187 -7.01 -5.74 -13.35
C GLU A 187 -6.34 -4.74 -12.40
N HIS A 188 -6.78 -4.65 -11.15
CA HIS A 188 -6.19 -3.79 -10.13
C HIS A 188 -5.12 -4.51 -9.30
N ARG A 189 -4.98 -5.83 -9.46
CA ARG A 189 -3.99 -6.60 -8.70
C ARG A 189 -2.62 -6.54 -9.34
N LEU A 190 -1.59 -6.63 -8.52
CA LEU A 190 -0.21 -6.82 -8.95
C LEU A 190 0.13 -8.31 -8.92
N ALA A 191 0.75 -8.82 -9.98
CA ALA A 191 1.40 -10.13 -9.87
C ALA A 191 2.60 -10.04 -8.93
N ALA A 192 2.99 -11.12 -8.26
CA ALA A 192 4.15 -11.13 -7.36
C ALA A 192 5.43 -10.59 -8.02
N THR A 193 5.62 -10.89 -9.32
CA THR A 193 6.75 -10.36 -10.11
C THR A 193 6.68 -8.85 -10.35
N GLU A 194 5.47 -8.28 -10.46
CA GLU A 194 5.26 -6.84 -10.62
C GLU A 194 5.50 -6.13 -9.28
N ALA A 195 4.91 -6.64 -8.19
CA ALA A 195 5.12 -6.16 -6.81
C ALA A 195 6.60 -6.17 -6.43
N ARG A 196 7.31 -7.26 -6.72
CA ARG A 196 8.76 -7.38 -6.49
C ARG A 196 9.53 -6.27 -7.21
N ARG A 197 9.29 -6.04 -8.50
CA ARG A 197 9.97 -4.97 -9.26
C ARG A 197 9.72 -3.59 -8.66
N VAL A 198 8.48 -3.33 -8.22
CA VAL A 198 8.14 -2.08 -7.55
C VAL A 198 8.99 -1.91 -6.30
N LEU A 199 9.00 -2.90 -5.41
CA LEU A 199 9.71 -2.82 -4.12
C LEU A 199 11.23 -2.80 -4.30
N GLU A 200 11.79 -3.57 -5.23
CA GLU A 200 13.22 -3.53 -5.58
C GLU A 200 13.64 -2.17 -6.14
N GLY A 201 12.74 -1.47 -6.83
CA GLY A 201 12.96 -0.09 -7.29
C GLY A 201 13.20 0.91 -6.15
N TYR A 202 12.82 0.59 -4.91
CA TYR A 202 13.13 1.36 -3.70
C TYR A 202 14.41 0.90 -2.98
N GLY A 203 15.22 0.05 -3.60
CA GLY A 203 16.50 -0.41 -3.06
C GLY A 203 16.39 -1.56 -2.05
N LEU A 204 15.26 -2.26 -2.04
CA LEU A 204 15.08 -3.49 -1.27
C LEU A 204 15.61 -4.69 -2.06
N GLU A 205 16.05 -5.73 -1.36
CA GLU A 205 16.49 -7.00 -1.96
C GLU A 205 15.54 -8.13 -1.56
N THR A 206 15.01 -8.86 -2.55
CA THR A 206 14.09 -9.97 -2.30
C THR A 206 14.82 -11.14 -1.64
N ASN A 207 14.34 -11.56 -0.47
CA ASN A 207 14.87 -12.71 0.27
C ASN A 207 14.00 -13.96 0.10
N ALA A 208 12.69 -13.80 -0.03
CA ALA A 208 11.76 -14.92 -0.16
C ALA A 208 10.46 -14.50 -0.85
N GLU A 209 9.84 -15.49 -1.50
CA GLU A 209 8.52 -15.44 -2.09
C GLU A 209 7.80 -16.75 -1.82
N TRP A 210 6.52 -16.70 -1.45
CA TRP A 210 5.71 -17.91 -1.22
C TRP A 210 4.21 -17.62 -1.33
N ASP A 211 3.42 -18.68 -1.52
CA ASP A 211 1.97 -18.58 -1.42
C ASP A 211 1.54 -18.48 0.04
N LEU A 212 0.71 -17.49 0.35
CA LEU A 212 0.03 -17.36 1.63
C LEU A 212 -1.44 -17.76 1.44
N GLY A 213 -1.74 -19.01 1.74
CA GLY A 213 -3.05 -19.58 1.43
C GLY A 213 -3.30 -19.71 -0.08
N PRO A 214 -4.58 -19.93 -0.46
CA PRO A 214 -4.90 -20.21 -1.87
C PRO A 214 -4.88 -18.97 -2.76
N TYR A 215 -5.13 -17.77 -2.21
CA TYR A 215 -5.45 -16.57 -3.01
C TYR A 215 -4.42 -15.46 -2.92
N HIS A 216 -3.44 -15.57 -2.01
CA HIS A 216 -2.43 -14.54 -1.80
C HIS A 216 -1.02 -15.06 -2.07
N TYR A 217 -0.14 -14.16 -2.42
CA TYR A 217 1.31 -14.37 -2.34
C TYR A 217 1.87 -13.53 -1.18
N ALA A 218 3.05 -13.88 -0.74
CA ALA A 218 3.84 -13.07 0.17
C ALA A 218 5.26 -12.89 -0.37
N LEU A 219 5.77 -11.67 -0.27
CA LEU A 219 7.15 -11.31 -0.58
C LEU A 219 7.82 -10.84 0.70
N MET A 220 9.08 -11.20 0.89
CA MET A 220 9.92 -10.65 1.95
C MET A 220 11.18 -10.06 1.34
N LEU A 221 11.40 -8.77 1.59
CA LEU A 221 12.53 -8.01 1.06
C LEU A 221 13.29 -7.34 2.20
N GLU A 222 14.61 -7.25 2.10
CA GLU A 222 15.48 -6.66 3.11
C GLU A 222 16.02 -5.30 2.65
N LYS A 223 16.02 -4.33 3.55
CA LYS A 223 16.71 -3.05 3.34
C LYS A 223 18.20 -3.25 3.57
N LYS A 224 19.02 -2.92 2.57
CA LYS A 224 20.49 -3.05 2.67
C LYS A 224 21.02 -2.40 3.94
N ARG A 225 21.98 -3.06 4.57
CA ARG A 225 22.75 -2.46 5.66
C ARG A 225 23.59 -1.30 5.08
N ARG A 226 23.66 -0.22 5.81
CA ARG A 226 24.64 0.83 5.47
C ARG A 226 26.04 0.24 5.67
N ALA A 227 26.90 0.42 4.66
CA ALA A 227 28.30 0.05 4.73
C ALA A 227 29.03 0.92 5.78
#